data_c3987686e1dd1aa3d3c5f49eabcfa704
#
_entry.id   c3987686e1dd1aa3d3c5f49eabcfa704
#
_cell.length_a   1.000
_cell.length_b   1.000
_cell.length_c   1.000
_cell.angle_alpha   90.00
_cell.angle_beta   90.00
_cell.angle_gamma   90.00
#
_symmetry.space_group_name_H-M   'P 1'
#
loop_
_entity.id
_entity.type
_entity.pdbx_description
1 polymer ?
#
loop_
_entity_poly.entity_id
_entity_poly.type
_entity_poly.pdbx_seq_one_letter_code
_entity_poly.pdbx_strand_id
1 'polypeptide(L)'
;MSKNTIIISAFPACGKTWCVENLKDKFDMSDSDSSNFSWVYNKTEDGTTVKERNPEFPKNYIDHIKSLIGEKDFIFVSSHDVVRNTLKENELPYFLVYPDNTSDNKCLWTQRMTGRGSPNSMINFVMGNWDNFIEDMKIESFPFHYVLGKDGNSLSLNETVLNDIRYTYEQIKKNNLWDDGHIAVIPNNPTEPWNKE
;
A
#
# COMPACT_ATOMS: atom_id res chain seq x y z
N MET A 1 -5.98 -22.83 11.00
CA MET A 1 -6.51 -22.50 9.65
C MET A 1 -5.68 -21.35 9.12
N SER A 2 -5.21 -21.42 7.87
CA SER A 2 -4.50 -20.33 7.21
C SER A 2 -5.45 -19.12 7.06
N LYS A 3 -4.96 -17.91 7.31
CA LYS A 3 -5.74 -16.68 7.16
C LYS A 3 -5.87 -16.30 5.69
N ASN A 4 -6.95 -15.62 5.33
CA ASN A 4 -7.06 -14.92 4.06
C ASN A 4 -6.29 -13.60 4.17
N THR A 5 -5.03 -13.62 3.81
CA THR A 5 -4.15 -12.45 3.89
C THR A 5 -4.43 -11.48 2.74
N ILE A 6 -4.55 -10.21 3.05
CA ILE A 6 -4.77 -9.13 2.08
C ILE A 6 -3.53 -8.23 2.04
N ILE A 7 -2.91 -8.10 0.87
CA ILE A 7 -1.79 -7.20 0.65
C ILE A 7 -2.33 -5.81 0.29
N ILE A 8 -1.83 -4.78 0.98
CA ILE A 8 -2.20 -3.37 0.75
C ILE A 8 -0.94 -2.57 0.42
N SER A 9 -0.79 -2.21 -0.83
CA SER A 9 0.23 -1.26 -1.28
C SER A 9 -0.31 0.15 -1.08
N ALA A 10 0.24 0.90 -0.13
CA ALA A 10 -0.32 2.20 0.22
C ALA A 10 0.70 3.33 0.10
N PHE A 11 0.22 4.46 -0.44
CA PHE A 11 0.97 5.70 -0.60
C PHE A 11 1.57 6.18 0.75
N PRO A 12 2.68 6.91 0.74
CA PRO A 12 3.23 7.48 1.98
C PRO A 12 2.20 8.28 2.76
N ALA A 13 2.25 8.19 4.08
CA ALA A 13 1.36 8.91 5.01
C ALA A 13 -0.15 8.55 4.92
N CYS A 14 -0.52 7.43 4.31
CA CYS A 14 -1.89 6.91 4.30
C CYS A 14 -2.36 6.32 5.63
N GLY A 15 -1.48 6.11 6.62
CA GLY A 15 -1.86 5.60 7.94
C GLY A 15 -1.51 4.13 8.21
N LYS A 16 -0.63 3.49 7.42
CA LYS A 16 -0.20 2.09 7.64
C LYS A 16 0.24 1.82 9.07
N THR A 17 1.26 2.55 9.52
CA THR A 17 1.83 2.39 10.88
C THR A 17 0.79 2.66 11.96
N TRP A 18 -0.06 3.69 11.76
CA TRP A 18 -1.15 3.97 12.70
C TRP A 18 -2.11 2.77 12.85
N CYS A 19 -2.48 2.13 11.74
CA CYS A 19 -3.34 0.93 11.79
C CYS A 19 -2.68 -0.18 12.60
N VAL A 20 -1.41 -0.50 12.33
CA VAL A 20 -0.68 -1.56 13.05
C VAL A 20 -0.58 -1.29 14.55
N GLU A 21 -0.39 -0.03 14.95
CA GLU A 21 -0.27 0.37 16.36
C GLU A 21 -1.62 0.39 17.09
N ASN A 22 -2.68 0.86 16.42
CA ASN A 22 -3.96 1.18 17.07
C ASN A 22 -5.07 0.14 16.85
N LEU A 23 -4.93 -0.76 15.88
CA LEU A 23 -5.94 -1.76 15.56
C LEU A 23 -5.45 -3.21 15.78
N LYS A 24 -4.35 -3.38 16.49
CA LYS A 24 -3.73 -4.70 16.77
C LYS A 24 -4.63 -5.68 17.52
N ASP A 25 -5.61 -5.17 18.28
CA ASP A 25 -6.58 -6.00 19.00
C ASP A 25 -7.71 -6.51 18.07
N LYS A 26 -7.83 -5.96 16.85
CA LYS A 26 -8.87 -6.30 15.86
C LYS A 26 -8.31 -7.08 14.67
N PHE A 27 -7.09 -6.76 14.25
CA PHE A 27 -6.45 -7.33 13.08
C PHE A 27 -5.00 -7.66 13.37
N ASP A 28 -4.57 -8.81 12.89
CA ASP A 28 -3.15 -9.18 12.90
C ASP A 28 -2.49 -8.65 11.63
N MET A 29 -1.66 -7.60 11.77
CA MET A 29 -1.13 -6.82 10.65
C MET A 29 0.40 -6.76 10.67
N SER A 30 0.99 -6.55 9.50
CA SER A 30 2.41 -6.23 9.34
C SER A 30 2.59 -4.93 8.57
N ASP A 31 3.36 -3.97 9.11
CA ASP A 31 3.90 -2.83 8.35
C ASP A 31 5.26 -3.24 7.79
N SER A 32 5.25 -3.76 6.56
CA SER A 32 6.45 -4.24 5.88
C SER A 32 7.09 -3.08 5.12
N ASP A 33 7.91 -2.28 5.83
CA ASP A 33 8.65 -1.17 5.21
C ASP A 33 9.77 -1.70 4.32
N SER A 34 9.69 -1.39 3.02
CA SER A 34 10.69 -1.79 2.03
C SER A 34 12.08 -1.22 2.30
N SER A 35 12.20 -0.16 3.09
CA SER A 35 13.50 0.42 3.47
C SER A 35 14.37 -0.55 4.25
N ASN A 36 13.77 -1.48 5.01
CA ASN A 36 14.47 -2.51 5.75
C ASN A 36 15.12 -3.59 4.86
N PHE A 37 14.73 -3.65 3.60
CA PHE A 37 15.17 -4.65 2.61
C PHE A 37 16.01 -4.04 1.49
N SER A 38 15.82 -2.75 1.22
CA SER A 38 16.39 -2.04 0.07
C SER A 38 17.86 -1.65 0.25
N TRP A 39 18.36 -1.74 1.48
CA TRP A 39 19.68 -1.22 1.83
C TRP A 39 20.50 -2.22 2.62
N VAL A 40 21.82 -2.24 2.36
CA VAL A 40 22.82 -2.89 3.17
C VAL A 40 23.78 -1.84 3.74
N TYR A 41 24.34 -2.13 4.92
CA TYR A 41 25.26 -1.26 5.59
C TYR A 41 26.60 -1.98 5.74
N ASN A 42 27.56 -1.59 4.92
CA ASN A 42 28.90 -2.18 4.90
C ASN A 42 29.87 -1.30 5.69
N LYS A 43 30.76 -1.91 6.48
CA LYS A 43 31.87 -1.19 7.10
C LYS A 43 33.05 -1.23 6.13
N THR A 44 33.61 -0.05 5.85
CA THR A 44 34.84 0.10 5.11
C THR A 44 36.06 -0.18 6.02
N GLU A 45 37.25 -0.35 5.43
CA GLU A 45 38.48 -0.66 6.17
C GLU A 45 38.86 0.42 7.21
N ASP A 46 38.45 1.67 6.97
CA ASP A 46 38.66 2.80 7.89
C ASP A 46 37.57 2.89 8.99
N GLY A 47 36.65 1.91 9.04
CA GLY A 47 35.57 1.84 10.03
C GLY A 47 34.32 2.69 9.71
N THR A 48 34.30 3.40 8.56
CA THR A 48 33.14 4.16 8.12
C THR A 48 32.02 3.21 7.68
N THR A 49 30.76 3.54 8.00
CA THR A 49 29.61 2.78 7.52
C THR A 49 29.08 3.39 6.24
N VAL A 50 29.11 2.63 5.16
CA VAL A 50 28.57 3.01 3.85
C VAL A 50 27.22 2.33 3.65
N LYS A 51 26.23 3.12 3.22
CA LYS A 51 24.89 2.64 2.89
C LYS A 51 24.81 2.41 1.38
N GLU A 52 24.57 1.18 0.99
CA GLU A 52 24.51 0.75 -0.41
C GLU A 52 23.16 0.09 -0.72
N ARG A 53 22.80 0.09 -2.01
CA ARG A 53 21.61 -0.64 -2.45
C ARG A 53 21.82 -2.14 -2.23
N ASN A 54 20.79 -2.79 -1.66
CA ASN A 54 20.82 -4.23 -1.50
C ASN A 54 20.60 -4.90 -2.88
N PRO A 55 21.54 -5.68 -3.40
CA PRO A 55 21.43 -6.34 -4.70
C PRO A 55 20.27 -7.37 -4.74
N GLU A 56 19.88 -7.92 -3.58
CA GLU A 56 18.77 -8.87 -3.47
C GLU A 56 17.38 -8.20 -3.52
N PHE A 57 17.32 -6.85 -3.41
CA PHE A 57 16.05 -6.13 -3.53
C PHE A 57 15.63 -6.00 -5.01
N PRO A 58 14.36 -6.27 -5.36
CA PRO A 58 13.19 -6.48 -4.50
C PRO A 58 12.91 -7.94 -4.11
N LYS A 59 13.69 -8.93 -4.58
CA LYS A 59 13.43 -10.35 -4.33
C LYS A 59 13.33 -10.70 -2.83
N ASN A 60 14.32 -10.28 -2.03
CA ASN A 60 14.32 -10.49 -0.58
C ASN A 60 13.07 -9.93 0.11
N TYR A 61 12.55 -8.82 -0.39
CA TYR A 61 11.34 -8.20 0.13
C TYR A 61 10.07 -8.99 -0.23
N ILE A 62 9.99 -9.50 -1.45
CA ILE A 62 8.87 -10.35 -1.88
C ILE A 62 8.89 -11.70 -1.15
N ASP A 63 10.06 -12.29 -0.92
CA ASP A 63 10.19 -13.52 -0.13
C ASP A 63 9.69 -13.30 1.31
N HIS A 64 10.00 -12.14 1.92
CA HIS A 64 9.44 -11.75 3.21
C HIS A 64 7.92 -11.61 3.17
N ILE A 65 7.35 -10.92 2.18
CA ILE A 65 5.89 -10.78 2.03
C ILE A 65 5.24 -12.17 1.91
N LYS A 66 5.79 -13.06 1.07
CA LYS A 66 5.29 -14.42 0.90
C LYS A 66 5.29 -15.21 2.21
N SER A 67 6.29 -15.02 3.07
CA SER A 67 6.36 -15.69 4.38
C SER A 67 5.26 -15.27 5.35
N LEU A 68 4.65 -14.09 5.14
CA LEU A 68 3.57 -13.56 5.98
C LEU A 68 2.16 -13.95 5.47
N ILE A 69 2.07 -14.45 4.23
CA ILE A 69 0.78 -14.88 3.66
C ILE A 69 0.29 -16.12 4.40
N GLY A 70 -0.97 -16.08 4.83
CA GLY A 70 -1.58 -17.10 5.67
C GLY A 70 -1.39 -16.89 7.16
N GLU A 71 -0.45 -16.01 7.57
CA GLU A 71 -0.16 -15.68 8.97
C GLU A 71 -0.85 -14.39 9.41
N LYS A 72 -0.91 -13.38 8.52
CA LYS A 72 -1.45 -12.05 8.78
C LYS A 72 -2.83 -11.85 8.14
N ASP A 73 -3.65 -10.97 8.74
CA ASP A 73 -4.88 -10.48 8.12
C ASP A 73 -4.56 -9.48 7.01
N PHE A 74 -3.67 -8.52 7.31
CA PHE A 74 -3.21 -7.51 6.35
C PHE A 74 -1.69 -7.39 6.36
N ILE A 75 -1.11 -7.21 5.17
CA ILE A 75 0.29 -6.88 4.98
C ILE A 75 0.36 -5.53 4.26
N PHE A 76 0.82 -4.50 4.96
CA PHE A 76 1.07 -3.20 4.34
C PHE A 76 2.44 -3.19 3.68
N VAL A 77 2.47 -2.77 2.42
CA VAL A 77 3.69 -2.69 1.62
C VAL A 77 3.89 -1.29 1.04
N SER A 78 5.10 -1.03 0.58
CA SER A 78 5.45 0.21 -0.10
C SER A 78 4.71 0.34 -1.44
N SER A 79 4.34 1.56 -1.82
CA SER A 79 3.74 1.89 -3.12
C SER A 79 4.75 2.20 -4.22
N HIS A 80 6.03 1.90 -4.04
CA HIS A 80 7.03 2.07 -5.09
C HIS A 80 6.73 1.17 -6.29
N ASP A 81 6.93 1.68 -7.50
CA ASP A 81 6.69 0.98 -8.76
C ASP A 81 7.41 -0.37 -8.83
N VAL A 82 8.69 -0.42 -8.42
CA VAL A 82 9.46 -1.67 -8.37
C VAL A 82 8.80 -2.72 -7.47
N VAL A 83 8.18 -2.33 -6.36
CA VAL A 83 7.48 -3.26 -5.46
C VAL A 83 6.18 -3.73 -6.11
N ARG A 84 5.38 -2.80 -6.65
CA ARG A 84 4.12 -3.13 -7.32
C ARG A 84 4.33 -4.04 -8.53
N ASN A 85 5.34 -3.75 -9.35
CA ASN A 85 5.71 -4.60 -10.49
C ASN A 85 6.13 -6.00 -10.04
N THR A 86 6.94 -6.11 -8.99
CA THR A 86 7.36 -7.42 -8.48
C THR A 86 6.20 -8.20 -7.84
N LEU A 87 5.22 -7.54 -7.21
CA LEU A 87 3.99 -8.20 -6.77
C LEU A 87 3.22 -8.78 -7.96
N LYS A 88 3.08 -8.03 -9.05
CA LYS A 88 2.42 -8.49 -10.30
C LYS A 88 3.15 -9.68 -10.93
N GLU A 89 4.48 -9.59 -11.08
CA GLU A 89 5.33 -10.66 -11.64
C GLU A 89 5.25 -11.96 -10.83
N ASN A 90 4.92 -11.86 -9.53
CA ASN A 90 4.74 -13.00 -8.64
C ASN A 90 3.27 -13.40 -8.46
N GLU A 91 2.36 -12.86 -9.26
CA GLU A 91 0.91 -13.14 -9.20
C GLU A 91 0.31 -12.94 -7.80
N LEU A 92 0.84 -11.95 -7.05
CA LEU A 92 0.36 -11.59 -5.73
C LEU A 92 -0.65 -10.44 -5.83
N PRO A 93 -1.95 -10.73 -5.69
CA PRO A 93 -2.97 -9.69 -5.77
C PRO A 93 -2.87 -8.73 -4.59
N TYR A 94 -3.11 -7.44 -4.85
CA TYR A 94 -3.03 -6.42 -3.82
C TYR A 94 -4.04 -5.29 -4.05
N PHE A 95 -4.37 -4.58 -2.98
CA PHE A 95 -5.09 -3.32 -3.03
C PHE A 95 -4.10 -2.17 -3.10
N LEU A 96 -4.34 -1.22 -4.00
CA LEU A 96 -3.56 -0.01 -4.13
C LEU A 96 -4.32 1.15 -3.48
N VAL A 97 -3.78 1.68 -2.39
CA VAL A 97 -4.41 2.74 -1.61
C VAL A 97 -3.64 4.03 -1.76
N TYR A 98 -4.29 5.07 -2.28
CA TYR A 98 -3.68 6.37 -2.55
C TYR A 98 -4.71 7.50 -2.43
N PRO A 99 -4.28 8.76 -2.22
CA PRO A 99 -5.19 9.91 -2.13
C PRO A 99 -5.79 10.27 -3.49
N ASP A 100 -6.98 10.85 -3.48
CA ASP A 100 -7.52 11.53 -4.65
C ASP A 100 -6.64 12.74 -5.02
N ASN A 101 -6.43 12.95 -6.32
CA ASN A 101 -5.53 14.00 -6.82
C ASN A 101 -6.20 15.38 -6.79
N THR A 102 -6.33 15.95 -5.59
CA THR A 102 -6.83 17.30 -5.37
C THR A 102 -5.79 18.17 -4.66
N SER A 103 -5.89 19.50 -4.84
CA SER A 103 -5.02 20.44 -4.12
C SER A 103 -5.16 20.35 -2.62
N ASP A 104 -6.38 20.10 -2.11
CA ASP A 104 -6.66 19.97 -0.69
C ASP A 104 -6.01 18.72 -0.11
N ASN A 105 -6.07 17.60 -0.80
CA ASN A 105 -5.38 16.38 -0.41
C ASN A 105 -3.86 16.56 -0.46
N LYS A 106 -3.32 17.19 -1.50
CA LYS A 106 -1.88 17.48 -1.58
C LYS A 106 -1.41 18.33 -0.39
N CYS A 107 -2.19 19.35 0.00
CA CYS A 107 -1.93 20.17 1.18
C CYS A 107 -1.98 19.32 2.48
N LEU A 108 -3.03 18.53 2.66
CA LEU A 108 -3.19 17.65 3.80
C LEU A 108 -2.05 16.63 3.93
N TRP A 109 -1.62 16.02 2.83
CA TRP A 109 -0.50 15.08 2.83
C TRP A 109 0.83 15.73 3.17
N THR A 110 1.05 16.97 2.69
CA THR A 110 2.21 17.78 3.09
C THR A 110 2.23 17.98 4.61
N GLN A 111 1.10 18.35 5.21
CA GLN A 111 0.96 18.51 6.67
C GLN A 111 1.22 17.20 7.42
N ARG A 112 0.67 16.08 6.94
CA ARG A 112 0.88 14.75 7.55
C ARG A 112 2.35 14.32 7.51
N MET A 113 3.00 14.49 6.36
CA MET A 113 4.41 14.15 6.23
C MET A 113 5.30 15.03 7.12
N THR A 114 4.98 16.31 7.24
CA THR A 114 5.66 17.24 8.15
C THR A 114 5.41 16.84 9.60
N GLY A 115 4.15 16.62 9.98
CA GLY A 115 3.75 16.31 11.35
C GLY A 115 4.33 14.99 11.89
N ARG A 116 4.57 13.99 11.02
CA ARG A 116 5.25 12.74 11.42
C ARG A 116 6.78 12.83 11.40
N GLY A 117 7.36 13.99 11.09
CA GLY A 117 8.81 14.20 11.06
C GLY A 117 9.53 13.62 9.84
N SER A 118 8.85 13.49 8.70
CA SER A 118 9.52 13.07 7.46
C SER A 118 10.62 14.06 7.06
N PRO A 119 11.78 13.59 6.54
CA PRO A 119 12.82 14.50 6.05
C PRO A 119 12.29 15.44 4.96
N ASN A 120 12.72 16.69 4.97
CA ASN A 120 12.31 17.68 3.96
C ASN A 120 12.60 17.22 2.52
N SER A 121 13.70 16.52 2.30
CA SER A 121 14.03 15.93 0.99
C SER A 121 12.97 14.94 0.52
N MET A 122 12.44 14.11 1.42
CA MET A 122 11.36 13.18 1.11
C MET A 122 10.04 13.91 0.83
N ILE A 123 9.72 14.92 1.65
CA ILE A 123 8.49 15.72 1.45
C ILE A 123 8.55 16.41 0.09
N ASN A 124 9.65 17.10 -0.22
CA ASN A 124 9.85 17.79 -1.49
C ASN A 124 9.79 16.82 -2.69
N PHE A 125 10.38 15.63 -2.55
CA PHE A 125 10.34 14.61 -3.59
C PHE A 125 8.91 14.12 -3.85
N VAL A 126 8.18 13.76 -2.80
CA VAL A 126 6.81 13.25 -2.94
C VAL A 126 5.88 14.34 -3.46
N MET A 127 5.95 15.56 -2.91
CA MET A 127 5.07 16.66 -3.33
C MET A 127 5.41 17.21 -4.72
N GLY A 128 6.68 17.19 -5.10
CA GLY A 128 7.12 17.58 -6.44
C GLY A 128 6.70 16.60 -7.54
N ASN A 129 6.51 15.33 -7.18
CA ASN A 129 6.06 14.27 -8.09
C ASN A 129 4.60 13.82 -7.81
N TRP A 130 3.85 14.55 -7.01
CA TRP A 130 2.51 14.17 -6.55
C TRP A 130 1.58 13.73 -7.68
N ASP A 131 1.43 14.59 -8.69
CA ASP A 131 0.52 14.35 -9.81
C ASP A 131 0.93 13.11 -10.61
N ASN A 132 2.22 12.97 -10.90
CA ASN A 132 2.77 11.82 -11.62
C ASN A 132 2.57 10.52 -10.84
N PHE A 133 2.91 10.51 -9.53
CA PHE A 133 2.74 9.31 -8.71
C PHE A 133 1.30 8.84 -8.61
N ILE A 134 0.34 9.77 -8.48
CA ILE A 134 -1.07 9.41 -8.39
C ILE A 134 -1.60 8.95 -9.74
N GLU A 135 -1.23 9.61 -10.83
CA GLU A 135 -1.66 9.19 -12.16
C GLU A 135 -1.07 7.82 -12.54
N ASP A 136 0.21 7.56 -12.26
CA ASP A 136 0.84 6.25 -12.47
C ASP A 136 0.10 5.14 -11.69
N MET A 137 -0.31 5.41 -10.46
CA MET A 137 -1.10 4.45 -9.68
C MET A 137 -2.51 4.26 -10.23
N LYS A 138 -3.15 5.34 -10.66
CA LYS A 138 -4.53 5.33 -11.15
C LYS A 138 -4.71 4.54 -12.45
N ILE A 139 -3.70 4.56 -13.33
CA ILE A 139 -3.74 3.84 -14.62
C ILE A 139 -3.37 2.35 -14.51
N GLU A 140 -2.92 1.88 -13.35
CA GLU A 140 -2.62 0.46 -13.18
C GLU A 140 -3.87 -0.40 -13.26
N SER A 141 -3.86 -1.40 -14.13
CA SER A 141 -5.02 -2.27 -14.39
C SER A 141 -5.11 -3.49 -13.48
N PHE A 142 -4.01 -3.89 -12.85
CA PHE A 142 -3.96 -5.14 -12.08
C PHE A 142 -4.42 -5.03 -10.63
N PRO A 143 -4.06 -3.99 -9.84
CA PRO A 143 -4.48 -3.92 -8.44
C PRO A 143 -5.93 -3.45 -8.31
N PHE A 144 -6.57 -3.78 -7.18
CA PHE A 144 -7.81 -3.13 -6.80
C PHE A 144 -7.50 -1.77 -6.18
N HIS A 145 -8.23 -0.74 -6.55
CA HIS A 145 -7.97 0.63 -6.12
C HIS A 145 -8.90 1.05 -5.00
N TYR A 146 -8.34 1.65 -3.95
CA TYR A 146 -9.08 2.38 -2.93
C TYR A 146 -8.56 3.81 -2.88
N VAL A 147 -9.38 4.77 -3.28
CA VAL A 147 -8.99 6.18 -3.37
C VAL A 147 -9.44 6.92 -2.10
N LEU A 148 -8.46 7.38 -1.31
CA LEU A 148 -8.73 8.13 -0.08
C LEU A 148 -9.16 9.56 -0.38
N GLY A 149 -10.21 10.02 0.31
CA GLY A 149 -10.75 11.37 0.16
C GLY A 149 -11.55 11.62 -1.11
N LYS A 150 -11.84 10.56 -1.89
CA LYS A 150 -12.70 10.63 -3.05
C LYS A 150 -14.14 10.32 -2.64
N ASP A 151 -15.13 11.07 -3.13
CA ASP A 151 -16.57 10.81 -3.01
C ASP A 151 -17.04 10.50 -1.56
N GLY A 152 -16.43 11.15 -0.56
CA GLY A 152 -16.75 10.95 0.85
C GLY A 152 -16.00 9.80 1.53
N ASN A 153 -15.08 9.13 0.83
CA ASN A 153 -14.20 8.13 1.43
C ASN A 153 -13.35 8.74 2.55
N SER A 154 -12.93 7.89 3.47
CA SER A 154 -11.97 8.28 4.51
C SER A 154 -10.70 8.89 3.91
N LEU A 155 -10.15 9.86 4.61
CA LEU A 155 -8.87 10.50 4.25
C LEU A 155 -7.64 9.67 4.67
N SER A 156 -7.82 8.55 5.37
CA SER A 156 -6.73 7.69 5.84
C SER A 156 -7.18 6.24 5.98
N LEU A 157 -6.22 5.33 5.96
CA LEU A 157 -6.42 3.96 6.42
C LEU A 157 -6.89 3.99 7.87
N ASN A 158 -7.96 3.26 8.15
CA ASN A 158 -8.57 3.08 9.46
C ASN A 158 -9.39 1.78 9.46
N GLU A 159 -10.07 1.49 10.55
CA GLU A 159 -10.87 0.28 10.69
C GLU A 159 -11.95 0.15 9.61
N THR A 160 -12.65 1.23 9.28
CA THR A 160 -13.71 1.22 8.25
C THR A 160 -13.12 0.86 6.89
N VAL A 161 -12.03 1.52 6.48
CA VAL A 161 -11.36 1.24 5.20
C VAL A 161 -10.85 -0.20 5.13
N LEU A 162 -10.29 -0.73 6.22
CA LEU A 162 -9.82 -2.12 6.25
C LEU A 162 -10.98 -3.12 6.15
N ASN A 163 -12.12 -2.83 6.75
CA ASN A 163 -13.32 -3.67 6.62
C ASN A 163 -13.92 -3.60 5.20
N ASP A 164 -13.94 -2.42 4.57
CA ASP A 164 -14.39 -2.26 3.18
C ASP A 164 -13.49 -3.05 2.22
N ILE A 165 -12.16 -2.95 2.39
CA ILE A 165 -11.19 -3.72 1.62
C ILE A 165 -11.38 -5.22 1.83
N ARG A 166 -11.57 -5.68 3.07
CA ARG A 166 -11.82 -7.10 3.40
C ARG A 166 -13.10 -7.58 2.74
N TYR A 167 -14.19 -6.85 2.86
CA TYR A 167 -15.46 -7.18 2.23
C TYR A 167 -15.31 -7.32 0.71
N THR A 168 -14.66 -6.35 0.08
CA THR A 168 -14.41 -6.36 -1.37
C THR A 168 -13.57 -7.57 -1.78
N TYR A 169 -12.50 -7.86 -1.05
CA TYR A 169 -11.66 -9.04 -1.28
C TYR A 169 -12.47 -10.34 -1.25
N GLU A 170 -13.36 -10.49 -0.27
CA GLU A 170 -14.23 -11.65 -0.15
C GLU A 170 -15.22 -11.79 -1.31
N GLN A 171 -15.78 -10.65 -1.78
CA GLN A 171 -16.68 -10.63 -2.95
C GLN A 171 -15.93 -11.03 -4.23
N ILE A 172 -14.74 -10.48 -4.45
CA ILE A 172 -13.87 -10.81 -5.57
C ILE A 172 -13.57 -12.31 -5.59
N LYS A 173 -13.16 -12.86 -4.44
CA LYS A 173 -12.82 -14.27 -4.29
C LYS A 173 -14.03 -15.18 -4.52
N LYS A 174 -15.20 -14.80 -3.96
CA LYS A 174 -16.45 -15.56 -4.11
C LYS A 174 -16.93 -15.62 -5.56
N ASN A 175 -16.75 -14.56 -6.30
CA ASN A 175 -17.22 -14.42 -7.69
C ASN A 175 -16.13 -14.75 -8.73
N ASN A 176 -14.96 -15.18 -8.29
CA ASN A 176 -13.80 -15.52 -9.15
C ASN A 176 -13.39 -14.37 -10.11
N LEU A 177 -13.44 -13.14 -9.62
CA LEU A 177 -13.19 -11.93 -10.42
C LEU A 177 -11.69 -11.59 -10.58
N TRP A 178 -10.79 -12.48 -10.14
CA TRP A 178 -9.36 -12.29 -10.29
C TRP A 178 -8.87 -12.38 -11.75
N ASP A 179 -9.58 -13.15 -12.58
CA ASP A 179 -9.13 -13.51 -13.92
C ASP A 179 -9.62 -12.56 -15.03
N ASP A 180 -10.57 -11.66 -14.74
CA ASP A 180 -11.28 -10.91 -15.79
C ASP A 180 -10.62 -9.58 -16.19
N GLY A 181 -9.50 -9.20 -15.60
CA GLY A 181 -8.78 -7.95 -15.93
C GLY A 181 -9.58 -6.66 -15.67
N HIS A 182 -10.71 -6.76 -14.98
CA HIS A 182 -11.57 -5.62 -14.67
C HIS A 182 -11.03 -4.86 -13.46
N ILE A 183 -10.88 -3.55 -13.60
CA ILE A 183 -10.61 -2.64 -12.50
C ILE A 183 -11.85 -2.57 -11.63
N ALA A 184 -11.87 -3.32 -10.53
CA ALA A 184 -12.91 -3.14 -9.54
C ALA A 184 -12.61 -1.90 -8.69
N VAL A 185 -13.23 -0.78 -9.03
CA VAL A 185 -13.29 0.37 -8.12
C VAL A 185 -14.21 -0.02 -6.96
N ILE A 186 -13.70 0.03 -5.73
CA ILE A 186 -14.49 -0.25 -4.53
C ILE A 186 -15.57 0.83 -4.43
N PRO A 187 -16.86 0.48 -4.50
CA PRO A 187 -17.92 1.46 -4.36
C PRO A 187 -17.91 2.07 -2.96
N ASN A 188 -18.22 3.35 -2.86
CA ASN A 188 -18.27 4.11 -1.61
C ASN A 188 -19.32 3.59 -0.62
N ASN A 189 -20.17 2.67 -1.05
CA ASN A 189 -21.20 2.04 -0.23
C ASN A 189 -21.21 0.53 -0.51
N PRO A 190 -20.67 -0.31 0.40
CA PRO A 190 -20.63 -1.77 0.20
C PRO A 190 -22.00 -2.46 0.15
N THR A 191 -23.10 -1.72 0.35
CA THR A 191 -24.47 -2.24 0.26
C THR A 191 -25.10 -2.05 -1.13
N GLU A 192 -24.45 -1.32 -2.05
CA GLU A 192 -24.93 -1.19 -3.42
C GLU A 192 -24.48 -2.38 -4.28
N PRO A 193 -25.42 -2.97 -5.06
CA PRO A 193 -25.06 -4.07 -5.95
C PRO A 193 -24.08 -3.59 -7.03
N TRP A 194 -23.08 -4.41 -7.31
CA TRP A 194 -22.10 -4.19 -8.39
C TRP A 194 -22.81 -3.99 -9.72
N ASN A 195 -22.83 -2.75 -10.23
CA ASN A 195 -23.27 -2.51 -11.59
C ASN A 195 -22.16 -2.96 -12.54
N LYS A 196 -22.42 -4.03 -13.29
CA LYS A 196 -21.64 -4.41 -14.47
C LYS A 196 -21.96 -3.37 -15.54
N GLU A 197 -21.05 -2.44 -15.81
CA GLU A 197 -21.00 -1.74 -17.09
C GLU A 197 -19.95 -2.39 -18.00
#